data_59ffd6162a07f74fe83640adbd283baf
#
_entry.id   59ffd6162a07f74fe83640adbd283baf
#
_cell.length_a   1.000
_cell.length_b   1.000
_cell.length_c   1.000
_cell.angle_alpha   90.00
_cell.angle_beta   90.00
_cell.angle_gamma   90.00
#
_symmetry.space_group_name_H-M   'P 1'
#
loop_
_entity.id
_entity.type
_entity.pdbx_description
1 polymer ?
#
loop_
_entity_poly.entity_id
_entity_poly.type
_entity_poly.pdbx_seq_one_letter_code
_entity_poly.pdbx_strand_id
1 'polypeptide(L)'
;EAVSSDSGRTIQTMGIILQELGLTGEIPYRYDKRIREWCFGSFDGAYDGDLFMGVLPRVFKVDDFHQLSLMELAEGIVEVDTTGWAESWRALSSRIKEGFEAIAKELEAAGGGNAIVVSHGMTITTLIYLIDPKAVEELVLDNGSVTVLAYEDGAFHIEKIGDMSYRKVGAKLLEGGHDE
;
A
#
# COMPACT_ATOMS: atom_id res chain seq x y z
N GLU A 1 -13.30 7.44 -9.45
CA GLU A 1 -13.68 7.30 -8.04
C GLU A 1 -12.49 7.45 -7.10
N ALA A 2 -12.75 7.55 -5.79
CA ALA A 2 -11.74 7.56 -4.74
C ALA A 2 -11.98 6.38 -3.79
N VAL A 3 -10.91 5.68 -3.41
CA VAL A 3 -10.97 4.56 -2.47
C VAL A 3 -9.80 4.66 -1.49
N SER A 4 -10.03 4.50 -0.19
CA SER A 4 -8.93 4.34 0.76
C SER A 4 -9.12 3.10 1.63
N SER A 5 -8.06 2.64 2.29
CA SER A 5 -8.27 1.78 3.43
C SER A 5 -9.07 2.54 4.51
N ASP A 6 -9.65 1.84 5.46
CA ASP A 6 -10.39 2.44 6.57
C ASP A 6 -9.49 2.84 7.75
N SER A 7 -8.19 2.94 7.54
CA SER A 7 -7.23 3.46 8.51
C SER A 7 -7.30 4.99 8.58
N GLY A 8 -7.24 5.56 9.78
CA GLY A 8 -7.33 7.01 9.97
C GLY A 8 -6.33 7.81 9.12
N ARG A 9 -5.08 7.32 8.99
CA ARG A 9 -4.04 7.98 8.18
C ARG A 9 -4.36 8.00 6.68
N THR A 10 -4.95 6.95 6.13
CA THR A 10 -5.33 6.92 4.70
C THR A 10 -6.59 7.72 4.41
N ILE A 11 -7.54 7.73 5.33
CA ILE A 11 -8.73 8.58 5.25
C ILE A 11 -8.33 10.06 5.25
N GLN A 12 -7.45 10.46 6.16
CA GLN A 12 -6.94 11.82 6.23
C GLN A 12 -6.18 12.21 4.97
N THR A 13 -5.31 11.34 4.47
CA THR A 13 -4.56 11.57 3.22
C THR A 13 -5.50 11.73 2.03
N MET A 14 -6.51 10.87 1.88
CA MET A 14 -7.49 10.99 0.81
C MET A 14 -8.29 12.28 0.93
N GLY A 15 -8.69 12.67 2.13
CA GLY A 15 -9.40 13.92 2.36
C GLY A 15 -8.60 15.14 1.87
N ILE A 16 -7.31 15.18 2.16
CA ILE A 16 -6.40 16.25 1.68
C ILE A 16 -6.30 16.21 0.14
N ILE A 17 -6.09 15.03 -0.45
CA ILE A 17 -6.00 14.88 -1.91
C ILE A 17 -7.27 15.39 -2.59
N LEU A 18 -8.44 14.98 -2.11
CA LEU A 18 -9.71 15.40 -2.70
C LEU A 18 -9.96 16.92 -2.55
N GLN A 19 -9.56 17.48 -1.43
CA GLN A 19 -9.66 18.91 -1.18
C GLN A 19 -8.78 19.71 -2.15
N GLU A 20 -7.50 19.33 -2.28
CA GLU A 20 -6.55 20.03 -3.18
C GLU A 20 -6.92 19.90 -4.66
N LEU A 21 -7.53 18.78 -5.04
CA LEU A 21 -8.04 18.58 -6.41
C LEU A 21 -9.41 19.23 -6.66
N GLY A 22 -10.06 19.81 -5.65
CA GLY A 22 -11.42 20.36 -5.77
C GLY A 22 -12.48 19.28 -6.01
N LEU A 23 -12.21 18.05 -5.60
CA LEU A 23 -13.07 16.88 -5.84
C LEU A 23 -13.88 16.45 -4.62
N THR A 24 -13.82 17.19 -3.52
CA THR A 24 -14.56 16.86 -2.29
C THR A 24 -16.06 16.95 -2.55
N GLY A 25 -16.75 15.79 -2.43
CA GLY A 25 -18.17 15.67 -2.73
C GLY A 25 -18.53 15.57 -4.21
N GLU A 26 -17.58 15.74 -5.12
CA GLU A 26 -17.79 15.70 -6.57
C GLU A 26 -17.66 14.28 -7.16
N ILE A 27 -16.90 13.41 -6.49
CA ILE A 27 -16.71 12.02 -6.91
C ILE A 27 -17.06 11.04 -5.77
N PRO A 28 -17.50 9.81 -6.09
CA PRO A 28 -17.72 8.78 -5.08
C PRO A 28 -16.44 8.50 -4.29
N TYR A 29 -16.56 8.49 -2.95
CA TYR A 29 -15.49 8.09 -2.05
C TYR A 29 -15.95 7.02 -1.09
N ARG A 30 -15.19 5.93 -0.97
CA ARG A 30 -15.49 4.82 -0.08
C ARG A 30 -14.25 4.24 0.58
N TYR A 31 -14.46 3.43 1.62
CA TYR A 31 -13.42 2.68 2.31
C TYR A 31 -13.45 1.21 1.92
N ASP A 32 -12.28 0.58 1.84
CA ASP A 32 -12.17 -0.85 1.63
C ASP A 32 -11.19 -1.47 2.63
N LYS A 33 -11.68 -2.36 3.48
CA LYS A 33 -10.87 -3.05 4.49
C LYS A 33 -9.84 -4.00 3.87
N ARG A 34 -10.08 -4.46 2.65
CA ARG A 34 -9.18 -5.39 1.97
C ARG A 34 -7.85 -4.76 1.58
N ILE A 35 -7.78 -3.42 1.49
CA ILE A 35 -6.56 -2.68 1.19
C ILE A 35 -5.91 -2.05 2.43
N ARG A 36 -6.20 -2.56 3.64
CA ARG A 36 -5.49 -2.21 4.88
C ARG A 36 -4.03 -2.65 4.82
N GLU A 37 -3.20 -2.05 5.69
CA GLU A 37 -1.84 -2.53 5.91
C GLU A 37 -1.83 -3.98 6.42
N TRP A 38 -0.69 -4.63 6.35
CA TRP A 38 -0.47 -5.90 7.00
C TRP A 38 -0.84 -5.79 8.48
N CYS A 39 -1.42 -6.86 9.02
CA CYS A 39 -1.61 -6.98 10.45
C CYS A 39 -0.36 -7.65 11.04
N PHE A 40 0.39 -6.88 11.82
CA PHE A 40 1.63 -7.35 12.45
C PHE A 40 1.39 -8.00 13.81
N GLY A 41 0.12 -8.19 14.20
CA GLY A 41 -0.27 -8.82 15.45
C GLY A 41 0.25 -8.08 16.67
N SER A 42 1.01 -8.74 17.54
CA SER A 42 1.57 -8.14 18.75
C SER A 42 2.58 -7.02 18.51
N PHE A 43 3.01 -6.79 17.26
CA PHE A 43 3.90 -5.70 16.86
C PHE A 43 3.17 -4.49 16.29
N ASP A 44 1.84 -4.54 16.15
CA ASP A 44 1.07 -3.38 15.69
C ASP A 44 1.22 -2.19 16.64
N GLY A 45 1.69 -1.07 16.09
CA GLY A 45 1.96 0.15 16.84
C GLY A 45 3.31 0.17 17.58
N ALA A 46 4.11 -0.88 17.49
CA ALA A 46 5.49 -0.89 17.96
C ALA A 46 6.42 -0.19 16.95
N TYR A 47 7.70 -0.04 17.33
CA TYR A 47 8.71 0.45 16.39
C TYR A 47 9.05 -0.64 15.37
N ASP A 48 8.91 -0.33 14.09
CA ASP A 48 9.12 -1.28 12.98
C ASP A 48 10.50 -1.96 13.03
N GLY A 49 11.52 -1.23 13.46
CA GLY A 49 12.87 -1.76 13.64
C GLY A 49 12.97 -2.92 14.63
N ASP A 50 12.12 -2.97 15.65
CA ASP A 50 12.13 -4.08 16.62
C ASP A 50 11.75 -5.40 15.94
N LEU A 51 10.77 -5.36 15.04
CA LEU A 51 10.34 -6.51 14.27
C LEU A 51 11.31 -6.85 13.14
N PHE A 52 11.51 -5.91 12.21
CA PHE A 52 12.22 -6.17 10.95
C PHE A 52 13.74 -6.28 11.12
N MET A 53 14.36 -5.46 11.99
CA MET A 53 15.81 -5.52 12.24
C MET A 53 16.19 -6.33 13.48
N GLY A 54 15.24 -6.56 14.37
CA GLY A 54 15.47 -7.26 15.64
C GLY A 54 15.02 -8.71 15.65
N VAL A 55 13.73 -8.95 15.48
CA VAL A 55 13.10 -10.27 15.70
C VAL A 55 13.24 -11.17 14.48
N LEU A 56 12.78 -10.72 13.30
CA LEU A 56 12.76 -11.56 12.10
C LEU A 56 14.14 -12.07 11.67
N PRO A 57 15.23 -11.26 11.64
CA PRO A 57 16.54 -11.78 11.31
C PRO A 57 17.01 -12.89 12.25
N ARG A 58 16.67 -12.82 13.53
CA ARG A 58 17.03 -13.87 14.52
C ARG A 58 16.25 -15.16 14.30
N VAL A 59 14.95 -15.05 13.98
CA VAL A 59 14.09 -16.21 13.70
C VAL A 59 14.59 -16.97 12.48
N PHE A 60 14.86 -16.26 11.39
CA PHE A 60 15.32 -16.84 10.13
C PHE A 60 16.83 -17.06 10.04
N LYS A 61 17.61 -16.63 11.04
CA LYS A 61 19.08 -16.71 11.07
C LYS A 61 19.73 -16.07 9.83
N VAL A 62 19.24 -14.91 9.46
CA VAL A 62 19.77 -14.04 8.39
C VAL A 62 20.37 -12.79 9.00
N ASP A 63 21.29 -12.15 8.29
CA ASP A 63 21.92 -10.89 8.74
C ASP A 63 21.00 -9.69 8.54
N ASP A 64 20.14 -9.74 7.51
CA ASP A 64 19.25 -8.66 7.11
C ASP A 64 17.90 -9.23 6.66
N PHE A 65 16.80 -8.61 7.08
CA PHE A 65 15.44 -9.01 6.67
C PHE A 65 15.17 -8.86 5.18
N HIS A 66 15.93 -8.04 4.45
CA HIS A 66 15.85 -7.92 2.99
C HIS A 66 16.25 -9.21 2.26
N GLN A 67 16.88 -10.16 2.95
CA GLN A 67 17.14 -11.49 2.40
C GLN A 67 15.89 -12.38 2.40
N LEU A 68 14.84 -11.96 3.09
CA LEU A 68 13.58 -12.70 3.20
C LEU A 68 12.61 -12.25 2.11
N SER A 69 11.92 -13.21 1.50
CA SER A 69 10.78 -12.94 0.64
C SER A 69 9.60 -12.37 1.43
N LEU A 70 8.67 -11.70 0.76
CA LEU A 70 7.44 -11.20 1.41
C LEU A 70 6.64 -12.33 2.07
N MET A 71 6.67 -13.54 1.49
CA MET A 71 6.03 -14.71 2.07
C MET A 71 6.70 -15.12 3.38
N GLU A 72 8.02 -15.20 3.41
CA GLU A 72 8.78 -15.52 4.62
C GLU A 72 8.58 -14.47 5.70
N LEU A 73 8.56 -13.18 5.32
CA LEU A 73 8.24 -12.10 6.26
C LEU A 73 6.86 -12.28 6.89
N ALA A 74 5.81 -12.52 6.09
CA ALA A 74 4.46 -12.71 6.59
C ALA A 74 4.35 -13.92 7.52
N GLU A 75 4.88 -15.07 7.12
CA GLU A 75 4.83 -16.29 7.93
C GLU A 75 5.70 -16.17 9.21
N GLY A 76 6.83 -15.46 9.14
CA GLY A 76 7.65 -15.18 10.31
C GLY A 76 6.96 -14.26 11.31
N ILE A 77 6.19 -13.29 10.84
CA ILE A 77 5.37 -12.43 11.71
C ILE A 77 4.31 -13.27 12.43
N VAL A 78 3.65 -14.17 11.71
CA VAL A 78 2.67 -15.10 12.32
C VAL A 78 3.33 -15.98 13.38
N GLU A 79 4.55 -16.46 13.14
CA GLU A 79 5.29 -17.32 14.09
C GLU A 79 5.61 -16.60 15.40
N VAL A 80 5.94 -15.31 15.33
CA VAL A 80 6.34 -14.52 16.51
C VAL A 80 5.18 -13.75 17.15
N ASP A 81 4.02 -13.71 16.50
CA ASP A 81 2.84 -13.04 17.03
C ASP A 81 2.25 -13.79 18.24
N THR A 82 2.15 -13.10 19.37
CA THR A 82 1.57 -13.64 20.61
C THR A 82 0.06 -13.42 20.72
N THR A 83 -0.53 -12.63 19.83
CA THR A 83 -1.98 -12.29 19.85
C THR A 83 -2.81 -13.17 18.94
N GLY A 84 -2.20 -13.81 17.95
CA GLY A 84 -2.87 -14.60 16.93
C GLY A 84 -3.64 -13.74 15.89
N TRP A 85 -3.30 -12.46 15.76
CA TRP A 85 -3.95 -11.53 14.82
C TRP A 85 -3.17 -11.34 13.53
N ALA A 86 -1.88 -11.68 13.50
CA ALA A 86 -1.08 -11.58 12.30
C ALA A 86 -1.66 -12.44 11.16
N GLU A 87 -1.60 -11.90 9.95
CA GLU A 87 -2.15 -12.57 8.77
C GLU A 87 -1.10 -13.50 8.12
N SER A 88 -1.47 -14.76 7.85
CA SER A 88 -0.65 -15.63 7.01
C SER A 88 -0.53 -15.05 5.59
N TRP A 89 0.55 -15.39 4.89
CA TRP A 89 0.74 -14.97 3.50
C TRP A 89 -0.46 -15.25 2.61
N ARG A 90 -1.07 -16.41 2.78
CA ARG A 90 -2.26 -16.79 2.00
C ARG A 90 -3.45 -15.86 2.25
N ALA A 91 -3.75 -15.57 3.51
CA ALA A 91 -4.87 -14.68 3.86
C ALA A 91 -4.60 -13.27 3.39
N LEU A 92 -3.40 -12.76 3.64
CA LEU A 92 -2.92 -11.44 3.29
C LEU A 92 -2.94 -11.20 1.77
N SER A 93 -2.30 -12.07 1.00
CA SER A 93 -2.19 -11.93 -0.45
C SER A 93 -3.56 -12.06 -1.15
N SER A 94 -4.43 -12.97 -0.69
CA SER A 94 -5.80 -13.09 -1.21
C SER A 94 -6.62 -11.82 -0.93
N ARG A 95 -6.58 -11.32 0.32
CA ARG A 95 -7.31 -10.12 0.72
C ARG A 95 -6.91 -8.91 -0.13
N ILE A 96 -5.61 -8.69 -0.30
CA ILE A 96 -5.08 -7.56 -1.06
C ILE A 96 -5.48 -7.68 -2.53
N LYS A 97 -5.24 -8.84 -3.14
CA LYS A 97 -5.63 -9.10 -4.54
C LYS A 97 -7.12 -8.84 -4.77
N GLU A 98 -7.98 -9.44 -3.95
CA GLU A 98 -9.44 -9.29 -4.04
C GLU A 98 -9.87 -7.82 -3.87
N GLY A 99 -9.23 -7.07 -2.98
CA GLY A 99 -9.53 -5.66 -2.76
C GLY A 99 -9.26 -4.80 -3.99
N PHE A 100 -8.06 -4.91 -4.55
CA PHE A 100 -7.71 -4.13 -5.74
C PHE A 100 -8.44 -4.59 -7.00
N GLU A 101 -8.63 -5.90 -7.20
CA GLU A 101 -9.43 -6.41 -8.31
C GLU A 101 -10.89 -5.95 -8.26
N ALA A 102 -11.48 -5.85 -7.07
CA ALA A 102 -12.86 -5.37 -6.93
C ALA A 102 -12.97 -3.90 -7.35
N ILE A 103 -12.00 -3.05 -6.95
CA ILE A 103 -11.96 -1.64 -7.37
C ILE A 103 -11.85 -1.55 -8.90
N ALA A 104 -10.96 -2.32 -9.51
CA ALA A 104 -10.77 -2.32 -10.96
C ALA A 104 -12.00 -2.81 -11.73
N LYS A 105 -12.62 -3.90 -11.27
CA LYS A 105 -13.84 -4.46 -11.90
C LYS A 105 -15.05 -3.54 -11.76
N GLU A 106 -15.18 -2.83 -10.64
CA GLU A 106 -16.24 -1.82 -10.47
C GLU A 106 -16.07 -0.65 -11.44
N LEU A 107 -14.84 -0.17 -11.63
CA LEU A 107 -14.51 0.83 -12.64
C LEU A 107 -14.81 0.34 -14.06
N GLU A 108 -14.39 -0.86 -14.41
CA GLU A 108 -14.65 -1.48 -15.71
C GLU A 108 -16.17 -1.60 -15.98
N ALA A 109 -16.94 -2.06 -14.98
CA ALA A 109 -18.39 -2.16 -15.07
C ALA A 109 -19.09 -0.79 -15.21
N ALA A 110 -18.48 0.28 -14.71
CA ALA A 110 -18.96 1.64 -14.87
C ALA A 110 -18.57 2.29 -16.22
N GLY A 111 -17.91 1.55 -17.10
CA GLY A 111 -17.47 2.04 -18.43
C GLY A 111 -16.00 2.48 -18.48
N GLY A 112 -15.21 2.12 -17.50
CA GLY A 112 -13.80 2.50 -17.37
C GLY A 112 -13.58 3.82 -16.64
N GLY A 113 -12.33 4.27 -16.61
CA GLY A 113 -11.93 5.52 -15.99
C GLY A 113 -10.76 5.36 -15.03
N ASN A 114 -10.64 6.31 -14.09
CA ASN A 114 -9.54 6.32 -13.11
C ASN A 114 -10.06 6.22 -11.68
N ALA A 115 -9.31 5.53 -10.82
CA ALA A 115 -9.48 5.56 -9.38
C ALA A 115 -8.24 6.12 -8.71
N ILE A 116 -8.44 6.99 -7.72
CA ILE A 116 -7.41 7.35 -6.75
C ILE A 116 -7.53 6.38 -5.58
N VAL A 117 -6.46 5.65 -5.29
CA VAL A 117 -6.45 4.68 -4.19
C VAL A 117 -5.37 5.05 -3.18
N VAL A 118 -5.75 5.22 -1.91
CA VAL A 118 -4.79 5.45 -0.81
C VAL A 118 -4.74 4.21 0.08
N SER A 119 -3.58 3.58 0.10
CA SER A 119 -3.28 2.37 0.84
C SER A 119 -1.96 2.50 1.61
N HIS A 120 -1.21 1.45 1.80
CA HIS A 120 -0.05 1.37 2.67
C HIS A 120 1.14 0.72 1.97
N GLY A 121 2.33 0.95 2.51
CA GLY A 121 3.58 0.53 1.89
C GLY A 121 3.65 -0.96 1.62
N MET A 122 3.50 -1.81 2.65
CA MET A 122 3.59 -3.26 2.49
C MET A 122 2.44 -3.84 1.65
N THR A 123 1.25 -3.24 1.75
CA THR A 123 0.09 -3.64 0.94
C THR A 123 0.30 -3.37 -0.54
N ILE A 124 0.82 -2.18 -0.89
CA ILE A 124 1.13 -1.83 -2.29
C ILE A 124 2.29 -2.69 -2.81
N THR A 125 3.34 -2.89 -2.01
CA THR A 125 4.45 -3.78 -2.35
C THR A 125 3.97 -5.21 -2.60
N THR A 126 3.05 -5.72 -1.78
CA THR A 126 2.44 -7.03 -2.00
C THR A 126 1.66 -7.10 -3.31
N LEU A 127 0.87 -6.09 -3.63
CA LEU A 127 0.15 -6.04 -4.92
C LEU A 127 1.13 -6.07 -6.09
N ILE A 128 2.19 -5.25 -6.05
CA ILE A 128 3.23 -5.23 -7.08
C ILE A 128 3.88 -6.62 -7.21
N TYR A 129 4.23 -7.26 -6.09
CA TYR A 129 4.78 -8.61 -6.07
C TYR A 129 3.85 -9.65 -6.73
N LEU A 130 2.55 -9.54 -6.49
CA LEU A 130 1.57 -10.45 -7.09
C LEU A 130 1.41 -10.26 -8.61
N ILE A 131 1.76 -9.08 -9.13
CA ILE A 131 1.77 -8.79 -10.57
C ILE A 131 3.10 -9.21 -11.19
N ASP A 132 4.21 -8.75 -10.62
CA ASP A 132 5.58 -9.08 -11.04
C ASP A 132 6.50 -9.20 -9.82
N PRO A 133 6.86 -10.42 -9.39
CA PRO A 133 7.75 -10.62 -8.26
C PRO A 133 9.12 -9.94 -8.38
N LYS A 134 9.62 -9.71 -9.59
CA LYS A 134 10.90 -9.05 -9.81
C LYS A 134 10.85 -7.54 -9.61
N ALA A 135 9.67 -6.96 -9.76
CA ALA A 135 9.49 -5.52 -9.61
C ALA A 135 9.66 -5.02 -8.15
N VAL A 136 9.72 -5.92 -7.19
CA VAL A 136 9.92 -5.59 -5.77
C VAL A 136 11.35 -5.84 -5.27
N GLU A 137 12.24 -6.34 -6.12
CA GLU A 137 13.65 -6.46 -5.77
C GLU A 137 14.20 -5.05 -5.49
N GLU A 138 14.74 -4.83 -4.29
CA GLU A 138 15.25 -3.52 -3.84
C GLU A 138 14.21 -2.38 -3.79
N LEU A 139 12.91 -2.68 -3.88
CA LEU A 139 11.85 -1.68 -3.86
C LEU A 139 11.65 -1.09 -2.46
N VAL A 140 11.78 0.22 -2.36
CA VAL A 140 11.36 1.01 -1.20
C VAL A 140 10.33 2.03 -1.65
N LEU A 141 9.12 1.94 -1.08
CA LEU A 141 8.05 2.91 -1.32
C LEU A 141 8.09 4.00 -0.26
N ASP A 142 8.45 5.20 -0.66
CA ASP A 142 8.40 6.38 0.19
C ASP A 142 6.96 6.86 0.43
N ASN A 143 6.72 7.50 1.57
CA ASN A 143 5.45 8.14 1.87
C ASN A 143 5.11 9.23 0.83
N GLY A 144 3.90 9.16 0.29
CA GLY A 144 3.42 10.07 -0.76
C GLY A 144 3.96 9.75 -2.16
N SER A 145 4.58 8.59 -2.36
CA SER A 145 4.88 8.07 -3.68
C SER A 145 3.59 7.62 -4.40
N VAL A 146 3.62 7.65 -5.73
CA VAL A 146 2.50 7.24 -6.59
C VAL A 146 2.91 6.03 -7.41
N THR A 147 2.13 4.96 -7.31
CA THR A 147 2.23 3.79 -8.19
C THR A 147 1.04 3.79 -9.14
N VAL A 148 1.30 3.66 -10.44
CA VAL A 148 0.27 3.65 -11.49
C VAL A 148 0.14 2.24 -12.04
N LEU A 149 -1.08 1.73 -12.00
CA LEU A 149 -1.46 0.42 -12.53
C LEU A 149 -2.56 0.59 -13.56
N ALA A 150 -2.46 -0.07 -14.70
CA ALA A 150 -3.56 -0.29 -15.62
C ALA A 150 -4.23 -1.64 -15.32
N TYR A 151 -5.54 -1.73 -15.55
CA TYR A 151 -6.28 -2.99 -15.47
C TYR A 151 -6.96 -3.23 -16.81
N GLU A 152 -6.53 -4.25 -17.53
CA GLU A 152 -7.00 -4.59 -18.86
C GLU A 152 -7.08 -6.11 -19.00
N ASP A 153 -8.11 -6.60 -19.69
CA ASP A 153 -8.31 -8.03 -19.94
C ASP A 153 -8.29 -8.91 -18.66
N GLY A 154 -8.77 -8.36 -17.55
CA GLY A 154 -8.84 -9.05 -16.26
C GLY A 154 -7.52 -9.14 -15.50
N ALA A 155 -6.49 -8.38 -15.88
CA ALA A 155 -5.17 -8.38 -15.25
C ALA A 155 -4.66 -6.96 -14.99
N PHE A 156 -3.84 -6.82 -13.92
CA PHE A 156 -3.10 -5.59 -13.69
C PHE A 156 -1.79 -5.56 -14.46
N HIS A 157 -1.46 -4.37 -14.96
CA HIS A 157 -0.19 -4.05 -15.60
C HIS A 157 0.45 -2.87 -14.88
N ILE A 158 1.75 -2.98 -14.59
CA ILE A 158 2.50 -1.94 -13.90
C ILE A 158 2.96 -0.91 -14.93
N GLU A 159 2.49 0.32 -14.80
CA GLU A 159 2.97 1.44 -15.64
C GLU A 159 4.07 2.23 -14.94
N LYS A 160 3.96 2.43 -13.62
CA LYS A 160 4.94 3.18 -12.84
C LYS A 160 4.92 2.75 -11.38
N ILE A 161 6.09 2.68 -10.74
CA ILE A 161 6.23 2.35 -9.33
C ILE A 161 6.90 3.49 -8.58
N GLY A 162 6.33 3.88 -7.45
CA GLY A 162 6.98 4.72 -6.45
C GLY A 162 7.37 6.12 -6.92
N ASP A 163 6.61 6.73 -7.84
CA ASP A 163 6.91 8.06 -8.37
C ASP A 163 6.81 9.14 -7.30
N MET A 164 7.92 9.80 -7.03
CA MET A 164 8.05 10.90 -6.09
C MET A 164 7.92 12.29 -6.73
N SER A 165 7.69 12.37 -8.04
CA SER A 165 7.64 13.66 -8.75
C SER A 165 6.52 14.56 -8.24
N TYR A 166 5.37 14.01 -7.93
CA TYR A 166 4.22 14.74 -7.38
C TYR A 166 4.55 15.41 -6.05
N ARG A 167 5.18 14.66 -5.13
CA ARG A 167 5.61 15.19 -3.83
C ARG A 167 6.66 16.29 -4.00
N LYS A 168 7.62 16.11 -4.90
CA LYS A 168 8.67 17.09 -5.19
C LYS A 168 8.10 18.40 -5.76
N VAL A 169 7.11 18.29 -6.65
CA VAL A 169 6.41 19.47 -7.21
C VAL A 169 5.60 20.17 -6.13
N GLY A 170 4.82 19.43 -5.33
CA GLY A 170 4.04 19.99 -4.23
C GLY A 170 4.90 20.72 -3.20
N ALA A 171 6.05 20.16 -2.80
CA ALA A 171 6.98 20.80 -1.88
C ALA A 171 7.47 22.17 -2.43
N LYS A 172 7.83 22.25 -3.71
CA LYS A 172 8.26 23.50 -4.34
C LYS A 172 7.16 24.57 -4.39
N LEU A 173 5.90 24.14 -4.61
CA LEU A 173 4.76 25.08 -4.61
C LEU A 173 4.52 25.68 -3.22
N LEU A 174 4.71 24.88 -2.16
CA LEU A 174 4.59 25.37 -0.78
C LEU A 174 5.74 26.29 -0.38
N GLU A 175 6.96 26.05 -0.86
CA GLU A 175 8.12 26.93 -0.62
C GLU A 175 8.01 28.27 -1.35
N GLY A 176 7.46 28.30 -2.58
CA GLY A 176 7.29 29.52 -3.39
C GLY A 176 6.07 30.37 -3.01
N GLY A 177 5.14 29.86 -2.18
CA GLY A 177 3.94 30.57 -1.75
C GLY A 177 4.10 31.48 -0.53
N HIS A 178 5.32 31.67 -0.01
CA HIS A 178 5.60 32.54 1.15
C HIS A 178 6.18 33.93 0.79
N ASP A 179 6.22 34.29 -0.49
CA ASP A 179 6.76 35.57 -0.98
C ASP A 179 5.66 36.53 -1.50
N GLU A 180 4.43 36.52 -0.94
CA GLU A 180 3.42 37.56 -1.16
C GLU A 180 2.89 38.15 0.17
#